data_de3d9da7f78f25d6847ec5f99b647024
#
_entry.id   de3d9da7f78f25d6847ec5f99b647024
#
_cell.length_a   1.000
_cell.length_b   1.000
_cell.length_c   1.000
_cell.angle_alpha   90.00
_cell.angle_beta   90.00
_cell.angle_gamma   90.00
#
_symmetry.space_group_name_H-M   'P 1'
#
loop_
_entity.id
_entity.type
_entity.pdbx_description
1 polymer ?
#
loop_
_entity_poly.entity_id
_entity_poly.type
_entity_poly.pdbx_seq_one_letter_code
_entity_poly.pdbx_strand_id
1 'polypeptide(L)'
;MILRGTVRADRPLVVLAVEEEARYLPPELPVLLTGMGKVNAASAVAAVLAAGPRPALLLNLGTAGALRPGWAGIHEVATVLQHDLDTALLRTLTGQTYGAPLPLAAEGAVLATGDTFVADDAARDRLAQRADLVDMEGYAVAWAASQAGVPCRLVKQVSDEAGEGAARTWRDSVDACARDLAEWAARHLP
;
A
#
# COMPACT_ATOMS: atom_id res chain seq x y z
N MET A 1 -9.06 -0.37 12.96
CA MET A 1 -9.28 0.86 12.16
C MET A 1 -9.35 2.07 13.09
N ILE A 2 -8.56 3.09 12.82
CA ILE A 2 -8.58 4.39 13.52
C ILE A 2 -8.61 5.48 12.45
N LEU A 3 -9.59 6.38 12.51
CA LEU A 3 -9.65 7.58 11.67
C LEU A 3 -9.29 8.80 12.51
N ARG A 4 -8.25 9.54 12.10
CA ARG A 4 -7.83 10.82 12.67
C ARG A 4 -8.24 11.95 11.73
N GLY A 5 -8.70 13.04 12.27
CA GLY A 5 -9.15 14.18 11.48
C GLY A 5 -10.48 13.94 10.78
N THR A 6 -10.82 14.83 9.86
CA THR A 6 -12.10 14.82 9.14
C THR A 6 -11.86 14.61 7.66
N VAL A 7 -12.53 13.60 7.07
CA VAL A 7 -12.52 13.38 5.62
C VAL A 7 -13.27 14.53 4.93
N ARG A 8 -12.68 15.07 3.87
CA ARG A 8 -13.22 16.19 3.09
C ARG A 8 -13.14 15.89 1.60
N ALA A 9 -14.12 16.36 0.85
CA ALA A 9 -14.17 16.13 -0.60
C ALA A 9 -13.11 16.89 -1.38
N ASP A 10 -12.55 17.94 -0.81
CA ASP A 10 -11.54 18.82 -1.41
C ASP A 10 -10.08 18.48 -1.01
N ARG A 11 -9.88 17.45 -0.19
CA ARG A 11 -8.56 17.06 0.34
C ARG A 11 -8.29 15.57 0.21
N PRO A 12 -7.02 15.14 0.19
CA PRO A 12 -6.67 13.73 0.26
C PRO A 12 -6.96 13.14 1.64
N LEU A 13 -7.29 11.84 1.67
CA LEU A 13 -7.24 10.99 2.86
C LEU A 13 -5.99 10.13 2.77
N VAL A 14 -5.10 10.26 3.76
CA VAL A 14 -3.90 9.42 3.86
C VAL A 14 -4.27 8.09 4.52
N VAL A 15 -3.84 6.98 3.93
CA VAL A 15 -4.13 5.63 4.40
C VAL A 15 -2.80 4.92 4.69
N LEU A 16 -2.63 4.44 5.93
CA LEU A 16 -1.47 3.66 6.36
C LEU A 16 -1.93 2.43 7.14
N ALA A 17 -1.04 1.45 7.29
CA ALA A 17 -1.36 0.24 8.04
C ALA A 17 -1.31 0.48 9.54
N VAL A 18 -0.23 1.06 10.04
CA VAL A 18 0.09 1.13 11.46
C VAL A 18 0.49 2.53 11.94
N GLU A 19 0.42 2.71 13.25
CA GLU A 19 0.71 3.96 13.94
C GLU A 19 2.17 4.42 13.75
N GLU A 20 3.08 3.46 13.70
CA GLU A 20 4.52 3.69 13.56
C GLU A 20 4.83 4.42 12.24
N GLU A 21 4.16 4.06 11.16
CA GLU A 21 4.33 4.70 9.85
C GLU A 21 3.75 6.12 9.80
N ALA A 22 2.73 6.40 10.62
CA ALA A 22 2.03 7.69 10.66
C ALA A 22 2.64 8.70 11.66
N ARG A 23 3.69 8.31 12.39
CA ARG A 23 4.20 9.03 13.57
C ARG A 23 4.54 10.49 13.32
N TYR A 24 5.09 10.82 12.17
CA TYR A 24 5.57 12.16 11.85
C TYR A 24 4.67 12.94 10.88
N LEU A 25 3.52 12.36 10.49
CA LEU A 25 2.57 13.06 9.65
C LEU A 25 1.95 14.24 10.41
N PRO A 26 1.73 15.39 9.74
CA PRO A 26 1.07 16.54 10.32
C PRO A 26 -0.29 16.18 10.92
N PRO A 27 -0.63 16.66 12.13
CA PRO A 27 -1.87 16.31 12.81
C PRO A 27 -3.14 16.81 12.11
N GLU A 28 -3.02 17.80 11.24
CA GLU A 28 -4.11 18.34 10.42
C GLU A 28 -4.47 17.46 9.21
N LEU A 29 -3.61 16.55 8.80
CA LEU A 29 -3.92 15.61 7.73
C LEU A 29 -4.93 14.57 8.21
N PRO A 30 -6.00 14.31 7.45
CA PRO A 30 -6.87 13.18 7.75
C PRO A 30 -6.12 11.87 7.45
N VAL A 31 -6.00 11.02 8.46
CA VAL A 31 -5.28 9.75 8.39
C VAL A 31 -6.20 8.61 8.78
N LEU A 32 -6.23 7.57 7.96
CA LEU A 32 -6.89 6.29 8.24
C LEU A 32 -5.84 5.22 8.52
N LEU A 33 -5.78 4.71 9.75
CA LEU A 33 -5.01 3.53 10.12
C LEU A 33 -5.89 2.30 9.96
N THR A 34 -5.53 1.43 9.05
CA THR A 34 -6.35 0.27 8.67
C THR A 34 -6.11 -0.95 9.55
N GLY A 35 -4.90 -1.13 10.05
CA GLY A 35 -4.33 -2.39 10.47
C GLY A 35 -3.69 -3.11 9.28
N MET A 36 -2.82 -4.09 9.57
CA MET A 36 -2.11 -4.88 8.57
C MET A 36 -3.03 -5.87 7.84
N GLY A 37 -2.74 -6.09 6.55
CA GLY A 37 -3.37 -7.10 5.71
C GLY A 37 -4.56 -6.62 4.90
N LYS A 38 -4.83 -7.33 3.81
CA LYS A 38 -5.81 -6.97 2.78
C LYS A 38 -7.22 -6.81 3.31
N VAL A 39 -7.66 -7.69 4.21
CA VAL A 39 -9.03 -7.65 4.78
C VAL A 39 -9.23 -6.39 5.62
N ASN A 40 -8.25 -6.06 6.49
CA ASN A 40 -8.30 -4.87 7.31
C ASN A 40 -8.30 -3.60 6.45
N ALA A 41 -7.42 -3.54 5.45
CA ALA A 41 -7.30 -2.40 4.56
C ALA A 41 -8.57 -2.17 3.75
N ALA A 42 -9.08 -3.20 3.07
CA ALA A 42 -10.31 -3.10 2.28
C ALA A 42 -11.52 -2.70 3.13
N SER A 43 -11.69 -3.34 4.29
CA SER A 43 -12.83 -3.08 5.19
C SER A 43 -12.80 -1.66 5.75
N ALA A 44 -11.62 -1.19 6.17
CA ALA A 44 -11.45 0.16 6.72
C ALA A 44 -11.74 1.24 5.68
N VAL A 45 -11.16 1.11 4.49
CA VAL A 45 -11.38 2.06 3.38
C VAL A 45 -12.85 2.06 2.96
N ALA A 46 -13.44 0.89 2.73
CA ALA A 46 -14.85 0.78 2.33
C ALA A 46 -15.79 1.41 3.38
N ALA A 47 -15.56 1.17 4.67
CA ALA A 47 -16.37 1.74 5.75
C ALA A 47 -16.31 3.27 5.76
N VAL A 48 -15.12 3.85 5.62
CA VAL A 48 -14.96 5.32 5.61
C VAL A 48 -15.61 5.93 4.37
N LEU A 49 -15.41 5.34 3.18
CA LEU A 49 -15.99 5.84 1.93
C LEU A 49 -17.52 5.71 1.87
N ALA A 50 -18.10 4.75 2.61
CA ALA A 50 -19.55 4.58 2.73
C ALA A 50 -20.20 5.53 3.75
N ALA A 51 -19.47 5.93 4.78
CA ALA A 51 -20.02 6.69 5.91
C ALA A 51 -20.01 8.21 5.74
N GLY A 52 -19.24 8.75 4.80
CA GLY A 52 -19.04 10.21 4.73
C GLY A 52 -18.71 10.75 3.33
N PRO A 53 -18.22 11.98 3.26
CA PRO A 53 -17.79 12.56 1.99
C PRO A 53 -16.62 11.77 1.42
N ARG A 54 -16.62 11.59 0.10
CA ARG A 54 -15.50 10.96 -0.60
C ARG A 54 -14.33 11.95 -0.68
N PRO A 55 -13.11 11.57 -0.30
CA PRO A 55 -11.95 12.45 -0.43
C PRO A 55 -11.62 12.69 -1.90
N ALA A 56 -10.90 13.78 -2.18
CA ALA A 56 -10.42 14.07 -3.53
C ALA A 56 -9.45 12.99 -4.05
N LEU A 57 -8.73 12.34 -3.13
CA LEU A 57 -7.73 11.32 -3.41
C LEU A 57 -7.58 10.40 -2.19
N LEU A 58 -7.48 9.09 -2.39
CA LEU A 58 -6.89 8.18 -1.41
C LEU A 58 -5.39 8.08 -1.68
N LEU A 59 -4.59 8.46 -0.69
CA LEU A 59 -3.14 8.34 -0.75
C LEU A 59 -2.68 7.27 0.22
N ASN A 60 -2.37 6.08 -0.26
CA ASN A 60 -1.74 5.05 0.58
C ASN A 60 -0.24 5.34 0.69
N LEU A 61 0.19 5.71 1.86
CA LEU A 61 1.58 5.77 2.27
C LEU A 61 1.92 4.52 3.09
N GLY A 62 3.17 4.09 3.06
CA GLY A 62 3.61 2.98 3.89
C GLY A 62 4.95 2.40 3.47
N THR A 63 5.40 1.42 4.22
CA THR A 63 6.62 0.68 3.93
C THR A 63 6.39 -0.45 2.94
N ALA A 64 7.45 -0.86 2.25
CA ALA A 64 7.45 -2.03 1.37
C ALA A 64 8.83 -2.68 1.35
N GLY A 65 8.87 -4.00 1.18
CA GLY A 65 10.09 -4.75 0.93
C GLY A 65 10.52 -4.63 -0.53
N ALA A 66 11.82 -4.48 -0.79
CA ALA A 66 12.39 -4.53 -2.13
C ALA A 66 12.53 -5.97 -2.61
N LEU A 67 11.98 -6.30 -3.77
CA LEU A 67 12.08 -7.63 -4.38
C LEU A 67 13.34 -7.75 -5.25
N ARG A 68 13.93 -6.64 -5.67
CA ARG A 68 15.12 -6.61 -6.53
C ARG A 68 16.23 -5.79 -5.90
N PRO A 69 17.50 -6.18 -6.11
CA PRO A 69 18.63 -5.41 -5.61
C PRO A 69 18.64 -3.96 -6.13
N GLY A 70 19.09 -3.04 -5.29
CA GLY A 70 19.25 -1.63 -5.65
C GLY A 70 17.97 -0.78 -5.55
N TRP A 71 16.83 -1.37 -5.21
CA TRP A 71 15.62 -0.61 -4.89
C TRP A 71 15.72 -0.08 -3.46
N ALA A 72 15.70 1.24 -3.31
CA ALA A 72 15.80 1.95 -2.02
C ALA A 72 15.09 3.30 -2.13
N GLY A 73 14.72 3.87 -0.98
CA GLY A 73 14.04 5.17 -0.93
C GLY A 73 12.54 5.08 -1.26
N ILE A 74 11.97 6.20 -1.72
CA ILE A 74 10.54 6.33 -1.98
C ILE A 74 10.22 6.08 -3.45
N HIS A 75 9.18 5.29 -3.68
CA HIS A 75 8.68 4.96 -5.02
C HIS A 75 7.17 5.20 -5.13
N GLU A 76 6.75 5.84 -6.22
CA GLU A 76 5.35 5.82 -6.64
C GLU A 76 5.05 4.50 -7.35
N VAL A 77 3.84 3.98 -7.13
CA VAL A 77 3.40 2.70 -7.70
C VAL A 77 2.58 2.96 -8.96
N ALA A 78 3.03 2.39 -10.07
CA ALA A 78 2.30 2.45 -11.34
C ALA A 78 1.27 1.33 -11.49
N THR A 79 1.58 0.14 -10.97
CA THR A 79 0.70 -1.02 -11.03
C THR A 79 0.75 -1.79 -9.71
N VAL A 80 -0.41 -2.19 -9.22
CA VAL A 80 -0.49 -3.07 -8.05
C VAL A 80 -1.19 -4.38 -8.42
N LEU A 81 -0.66 -5.51 -7.91
CA LEU A 81 -1.20 -6.85 -8.12
C LEU A 81 -1.27 -7.64 -6.80
N GLN A 82 -2.11 -8.67 -6.76
CA GLN A 82 -2.08 -9.65 -5.67
C GLN A 82 -1.10 -10.78 -5.99
N HIS A 83 -0.31 -11.19 -5.00
CA HIS A 83 0.63 -12.30 -5.20
C HIS A 83 0.16 -13.63 -4.61
N ASP A 84 -0.85 -13.62 -3.76
CA ASP A 84 -1.37 -14.76 -3.01
C ASP A 84 -2.82 -15.16 -3.43
N LEU A 85 -3.35 -14.59 -4.50
CA LEU A 85 -4.58 -15.03 -5.16
C LEU A 85 -4.24 -15.76 -6.46
N ASP A 86 -4.66 -17.01 -6.59
CA ASP A 86 -4.48 -17.78 -7.84
C ASP A 86 -5.50 -17.36 -8.91
N THR A 87 -5.26 -16.19 -9.47
CA THR A 87 -6.10 -15.60 -10.52
C THR A 87 -6.21 -16.51 -11.76
N ALA A 88 -5.13 -17.24 -12.11
CA ALA A 88 -5.12 -18.12 -13.27
C ALA A 88 -6.03 -19.33 -13.07
N LEU A 89 -5.94 -19.99 -11.91
CA LEU A 89 -6.83 -21.10 -11.55
C LEU A 89 -8.28 -20.64 -11.48
N LEU A 90 -8.57 -19.52 -10.82
CA LEU A 90 -9.94 -18.99 -10.72
C LEU A 90 -10.53 -18.69 -12.10
N ARG A 91 -9.74 -18.14 -13.02
CA ARG A 91 -10.18 -17.91 -14.40
C ARG A 91 -10.49 -19.22 -15.12
N THR A 92 -9.68 -20.26 -14.93
CA THR A 92 -9.93 -21.59 -15.51
C THR A 92 -11.24 -22.18 -14.98
N LEU A 93 -11.51 -22.04 -13.68
CA LEU A 93 -12.69 -22.62 -13.04
C LEU A 93 -13.99 -21.87 -13.37
N THR A 94 -13.93 -20.54 -13.52
CA THR A 94 -15.13 -19.70 -13.56
C THR A 94 -15.33 -18.96 -14.87
N GLY A 95 -14.33 -18.92 -15.73
CA GLY A 95 -14.31 -18.07 -16.91
C GLY A 95 -14.12 -16.57 -16.63
N GLN A 96 -14.09 -16.17 -15.35
CA GLN A 96 -13.95 -14.77 -14.93
C GLN A 96 -12.57 -14.49 -14.33
N THR A 97 -12.09 -13.26 -14.49
CA THR A 97 -10.81 -12.83 -13.90
C THR A 97 -11.06 -12.14 -12.57
N TYR A 98 -10.57 -12.73 -11.49
CA TYR A 98 -10.56 -12.13 -10.16
C TYR A 98 -9.14 -11.67 -9.82
N GLY A 99 -9.02 -10.52 -9.15
CA GLY A 99 -7.71 -10.00 -8.72
C GLY A 99 -6.80 -9.57 -9.86
N ALA A 100 -7.36 -9.05 -10.96
CA ALA A 100 -6.55 -8.48 -12.04
C ALA A 100 -5.64 -7.37 -11.52
N PRO A 101 -4.43 -7.19 -12.08
CA PRO A 101 -3.61 -6.03 -11.76
C PRO A 101 -4.35 -4.71 -11.99
N LEU A 102 -4.14 -3.74 -11.10
CA LEU A 102 -4.75 -2.41 -11.19
C LEU A 102 -3.70 -1.40 -11.63
N PRO A 103 -3.86 -0.78 -12.81
CA PRO A 103 -3.02 0.35 -13.21
C PRO A 103 -3.43 1.60 -12.41
N LEU A 104 -2.43 2.32 -11.90
CA LEU A 104 -2.61 3.54 -11.09
C LEU A 104 -1.94 4.76 -11.74
N ALA A 105 -0.81 4.55 -12.41
CA ALA A 105 -0.06 5.59 -13.11
C ALA A 105 0.62 5.03 -14.36
N ALA A 106 1.10 5.91 -15.24
CA ALA A 106 1.80 5.52 -16.47
C ALA A 106 3.21 4.98 -16.20
N GLU A 107 3.88 5.50 -15.18
CA GLU A 107 5.26 5.14 -14.80
C GLU A 107 5.36 4.97 -13.28
N GLY A 108 6.26 4.11 -12.82
CA GLY A 108 6.51 3.82 -11.41
C GLY A 108 6.74 2.34 -11.14
N ALA A 109 6.80 1.98 -9.86
CA ALA A 109 7.04 0.62 -9.42
C ALA A 109 5.83 -0.30 -9.67
N VAL A 110 6.10 -1.60 -9.83
CA VAL A 110 5.09 -2.65 -9.72
C VAL A 110 5.11 -3.18 -8.27
N LEU A 111 3.97 -3.06 -7.59
CA LEU A 111 3.79 -3.51 -6.21
C LEU A 111 3.02 -4.83 -6.16
N ALA A 112 3.56 -5.82 -5.45
CA ALA A 112 2.88 -7.08 -5.16
C ALA A 112 2.32 -7.06 -3.73
N THR A 113 1.00 -7.21 -3.56
CA THR A 113 0.35 -7.22 -2.25
C THR A 113 -0.11 -8.63 -1.87
N GLY A 114 0.10 -9.03 -0.61
CA GLY A 114 -0.43 -10.28 -0.06
C GLY A 114 -0.40 -10.34 1.46
N ASP A 115 -1.15 -11.26 2.05
CA ASP A 115 -1.27 -11.39 3.51
C ASP A 115 -0.12 -12.18 4.17
N THR A 116 0.83 -12.64 3.37
CA THR A 116 2.05 -13.28 3.87
C THR A 116 3.20 -12.28 3.83
N PHE A 117 3.80 -12.01 4.99
CA PHE A 117 5.04 -11.22 5.07
C PHE A 117 6.17 -11.98 4.38
N VAL A 118 6.78 -11.41 3.35
CA VAL A 118 7.86 -12.04 2.59
C VAL A 118 9.17 -11.86 3.35
N ALA A 119 9.73 -12.97 3.84
CA ALA A 119 10.91 -12.99 4.69
C ALA A 119 11.86 -14.16 4.35
N ASP A 120 11.76 -14.69 3.14
CA ASP A 120 12.68 -15.71 2.62
C ASP A 120 13.06 -15.40 1.17
N ASP A 121 14.30 -15.71 0.82
CA ASP A 121 14.89 -15.39 -0.47
C ASP A 121 14.18 -16.09 -1.64
N ALA A 122 13.70 -17.31 -1.45
CA ALA A 122 13.04 -18.06 -2.51
C ALA A 122 11.66 -17.47 -2.85
N ALA A 123 10.91 -16.97 -1.86
CA ALA A 123 9.65 -16.24 -2.10
C ALA A 123 9.92 -14.90 -2.77
N ARG A 124 10.92 -14.13 -2.28
CA ARG A 124 11.36 -12.88 -2.90
C ARG A 124 11.72 -13.09 -4.37
N ASP A 125 12.58 -14.05 -4.69
CA ASP A 125 13.08 -14.27 -6.04
C ASP A 125 11.97 -14.70 -7.02
N ARG A 126 10.97 -15.44 -6.54
CA ARG A 126 9.77 -15.75 -7.34
C ARG A 126 8.95 -14.50 -7.64
N LEU A 127 8.75 -13.63 -6.65
CA LEU A 127 7.98 -12.40 -6.81
C LEU A 127 8.71 -11.36 -7.65
N ALA A 128 10.03 -11.29 -7.57
CA ALA A 128 10.88 -10.39 -8.36
C ALA A 128 10.74 -10.56 -9.89
N GLN A 129 10.20 -11.71 -10.36
CA GLN A 129 9.92 -11.92 -11.77
C GLN A 129 8.76 -11.07 -12.29
N ARG A 130 7.91 -10.52 -11.41
CA ARG A 130 6.67 -9.85 -11.80
C ARG A 130 6.40 -8.55 -11.03
N ALA A 131 7.20 -8.21 -10.02
CA ALA A 131 7.06 -7.00 -9.23
C ALA A 131 8.43 -6.49 -8.75
N ASP A 132 8.46 -5.23 -8.33
CA ASP A 132 9.65 -4.54 -7.82
C ASP A 132 9.62 -4.45 -6.30
N LEU A 133 8.42 -4.29 -5.74
CA LEU A 133 8.15 -4.09 -4.31
C LEU A 133 7.07 -5.06 -3.82
N VAL A 134 7.06 -5.33 -2.51
CA VAL A 134 6.03 -6.13 -1.85
C VAL A 134 5.50 -5.43 -0.59
N ASP A 135 4.18 -5.50 -0.40
CA ASP A 135 3.49 -5.02 0.81
C ASP A 135 2.32 -5.93 1.20
N MET A 136 1.52 -5.47 2.16
CA MET A 136 0.37 -6.25 2.64
C MET A 136 -1.00 -5.55 2.43
N GLU A 137 -1.07 -4.32 1.93
CA GLU A 137 -2.34 -3.54 1.88
C GLU A 137 -2.63 -2.88 0.53
N GLY A 138 -1.60 -2.52 -0.25
CA GLY A 138 -1.73 -1.62 -1.39
C GLY A 138 -2.81 -2.00 -2.40
N TYR A 139 -2.88 -3.29 -2.77
CA TYR A 139 -3.93 -3.76 -3.67
C TYR A 139 -5.33 -3.56 -3.07
N ALA A 140 -5.51 -3.86 -1.78
CA ALA A 140 -6.79 -3.78 -1.12
C ALA A 140 -7.29 -2.33 -1.00
N VAL A 141 -6.39 -1.38 -0.72
CA VAL A 141 -6.69 0.06 -0.73
C VAL A 141 -7.08 0.52 -2.13
N ALA A 142 -6.28 0.19 -3.15
CA ALA A 142 -6.55 0.57 -4.53
C ALA A 142 -7.86 -0.04 -5.07
N TRP A 143 -8.13 -1.30 -4.73
CA TRP A 143 -9.37 -1.97 -5.09
C TRP A 143 -10.58 -1.28 -4.46
N ALA A 144 -10.58 -1.03 -3.16
CA ALA A 144 -11.68 -0.35 -2.46
C ALA A 144 -11.91 1.07 -3.01
N ALA A 145 -10.84 1.80 -3.31
CA ALA A 145 -10.91 3.10 -3.96
C ALA A 145 -11.59 3.02 -5.34
N SER A 146 -11.18 2.05 -6.17
CA SER A 146 -11.73 1.86 -7.51
C SER A 146 -13.22 1.54 -7.49
N GLN A 147 -13.67 0.69 -6.55
CA GLN A 147 -15.09 0.34 -6.38
C GLN A 147 -15.92 1.57 -5.96
N ALA A 148 -15.33 2.51 -5.24
CA ALA A 148 -15.98 3.75 -4.83
C ALA A 148 -15.85 4.89 -5.85
N GLY A 149 -15.09 4.70 -6.93
CA GLY A 149 -14.81 5.74 -7.93
C GLY A 149 -13.96 6.90 -7.37
N VAL A 150 -13.10 6.63 -6.38
CA VAL A 150 -12.18 7.62 -5.80
C VAL A 150 -10.79 7.43 -6.39
N PRO A 151 -10.12 8.49 -6.87
CA PRO A 151 -8.74 8.42 -7.29
C PRO A 151 -7.84 7.84 -6.20
N CYS A 152 -6.85 7.03 -6.58
CA CYS A 152 -5.92 6.40 -5.63
C CYS A 152 -4.48 6.54 -6.12
N ARG A 153 -3.57 6.88 -5.20
CA ARG A 153 -2.12 6.82 -5.39
C ARG A 153 -1.51 5.99 -4.28
N LEU A 154 -0.52 5.20 -4.62
CA LEU A 154 0.28 4.44 -3.67
C LEU A 154 1.71 4.94 -3.73
N VAL A 155 2.29 5.23 -2.55
CA VAL A 155 3.68 5.67 -2.39
C VAL A 155 4.31 4.84 -1.30
N LYS A 156 5.42 4.17 -1.62
CA LYS A 156 6.08 3.23 -0.74
C LYS A 156 7.52 3.62 -0.48
N GLN A 157 7.90 3.60 0.79
CA GLN A 157 9.29 3.71 1.25
C GLN A 157 9.85 2.30 1.44
N VAL A 158 10.97 2.01 0.82
CA VAL A 158 11.64 0.71 0.99
C VAL A 158 12.19 0.60 2.41
N SER A 159 11.77 -0.42 3.14
CA SER A 159 12.19 -0.69 4.52
C SER A 159 13.20 -1.81 4.66
N ASP A 160 13.17 -2.77 3.74
CA ASP A 160 13.96 -4.01 3.78
C ASP A 160 14.05 -4.65 2.38
N GLU A 161 14.81 -5.75 2.27
CA GLU A 161 15.03 -6.48 1.01
C GLU A 161 14.13 -7.71 0.84
N ALA A 162 13.02 -7.81 1.57
CA ALA A 162 12.05 -8.92 1.51
C ALA A 162 12.66 -10.33 1.59
N GLY A 163 13.84 -10.48 2.20
CA GLY A 163 14.59 -11.73 2.34
C GLY A 163 14.80 -12.13 3.78
N GLU A 164 15.79 -12.98 4.02
CA GLU A 164 16.17 -13.38 5.37
C GLU A 164 16.49 -12.15 6.24
N GLY A 165 15.84 -12.08 7.43
CA GLY A 165 16.01 -10.95 8.36
C GLY A 165 15.11 -9.73 8.11
N ALA A 166 14.31 -9.70 7.05
CA ALA A 166 13.42 -8.60 6.70
C ALA A 166 12.55 -8.11 7.89
N ALA A 167 11.99 -9.04 8.68
CA ALA A 167 11.17 -8.66 9.84
C ALA A 167 11.95 -7.91 10.94
N ARG A 168 13.25 -8.15 11.08
CA ARG A 168 14.11 -7.37 11.99
C ARG A 168 14.40 -6.01 11.37
N THR A 169 14.85 -6.01 10.12
CA THR A 169 15.19 -4.80 9.38
C THR A 169 13.99 -3.83 9.34
N TRP A 170 12.78 -4.32 9.08
CA TRP A 170 11.56 -3.52 9.12
C TRP A 170 11.37 -2.82 10.48
N ARG A 171 11.50 -3.57 11.60
CA ARG A 171 11.35 -2.98 12.95
C ARG A 171 12.40 -1.92 13.26
N ASP A 172 13.62 -2.11 12.76
CA ASP A 172 14.72 -1.19 12.99
C ASP A 172 14.64 0.05 12.08
N SER A 173 14.01 -0.05 10.90
CA SER A 173 13.94 1.01 9.89
C SER A 173 12.64 1.80 9.88
N VAL A 174 11.54 1.27 10.43
CA VAL A 174 10.19 1.86 10.31
C VAL A 174 10.12 3.32 10.79
N ASP A 175 10.87 3.69 11.82
CA ASP A 175 10.91 5.08 12.32
C ASP A 175 11.59 6.03 11.31
N ALA A 176 12.67 5.61 10.68
CA ALA A 176 13.32 6.37 9.60
C ALA A 176 12.40 6.47 8.37
N CYS A 177 11.78 5.35 7.96
CA CYS A 177 10.81 5.33 6.87
C CYS A 177 9.63 6.28 7.11
N ALA A 178 9.13 6.36 8.35
CA ALA A 178 8.06 7.27 8.73
C ALA A 178 8.45 8.74 8.58
N ARG A 179 9.71 9.11 8.87
CA ARG A 179 10.24 10.47 8.63
C ARG A 179 10.28 10.79 7.14
N ASP A 180 10.83 9.89 6.33
CA ASP A 180 10.93 10.07 4.88
C ASP A 180 9.54 10.21 4.25
N LEU A 181 8.56 9.38 4.67
CA LEU A 181 7.18 9.47 4.23
C LEU A 181 6.51 10.79 4.63
N ALA A 182 6.75 11.27 5.85
CA ALA A 182 6.23 12.57 6.30
C ALA A 182 6.84 13.74 5.53
N GLU A 183 8.15 13.70 5.26
CA GLU A 183 8.81 14.70 4.42
C GLU A 183 8.30 14.67 2.98
N TRP A 184 8.06 13.48 2.43
CA TRP A 184 7.45 13.35 1.12
C TRP A 184 6.05 13.95 1.11
N ALA A 185 5.22 13.63 2.11
CA ALA A 185 3.87 14.16 2.25
C ALA A 185 3.87 15.70 2.33
N ALA A 186 4.75 16.29 3.13
CA ALA A 186 4.88 17.74 3.27
C ALA A 186 5.24 18.46 1.96
N ARG A 187 5.93 17.78 1.05
CA ARG A 187 6.33 18.35 -0.26
C ARG A 187 5.27 18.17 -1.35
N HIS A 188 4.37 17.19 -1.21
CA HIS A 188 3.46 16.77 -2.29
C HIS A 188 1.97 16.94 -1.96
N LEU A 189 1.64 17.22 -0.69
CA LEU A 189 0.26 17.49 -0.26
C LEU A 189 0.06 18.98 0.05
N PRO A 190 -1.14 19.50 -0.26
CA PRO A 190 -1.49 20.91 0.02
C PRO A 190 -1.69 21.19 1.50
#